data_2a8ed82ea9c4cfeed55f71eacec3c607
#
_entry.id   2a8ed82ea9c4cfeed55f71eacec3c607
#
_cell.length_a   1.000
_cell.length_b   1.000
_cell.length_c   1.000
_cell.angle_alpha   90.00
_cell.angle_beta   90.00
_cell.angle_gamma   90.00
#
_symmetry.space_group_name_H-M   'P 1'
#
loop_
_entity.id
_entity.type
_entity.pdbx_description
1 polymer ?
#
loop_
_entity_poly.entity_id
_entity_poly.type
_entity_poly.pdbx_seq_one_letter_code
_entity_poly.pdbx_strand_id
1 'polypeptide(L)'
;MQDGQIIERYVFPSPSPNVNLFMITYWSSGLRVKGLLAVPKKEGLYDGLLYLRGGIKSVGMVRPARIAQFASEGFVVFAPFYRGNQGGEGNEDFAGKDREDAFSGFELLKRNPKVDPDRIHIFGFSRGGVMALLTAIEKRDAASVVSWGGVTDMELTYEERKDLRRMMKRVIGGSPKKVPEEYKWRTPIYHLENLCCPVLIIHGGKDQNVSIEHAYRLEKRLKELGKRVTTWYFPNFTHYFPPAMNRKMVTSSCQWMKNQVLS
;
A
#
# COMPACT_ATOMS: atom_id res chain seq x y z
N MET A 1 13.89 -4.91 -20.48
CA MET A 1 13.78 -5.21 -19.03
C MET A 1 12.31 -5.40 -18.72
N GLN A 2 11.99 -6.25 -17.75
CA GLN A 2 10.61 -6.60 -17.40
C GLN A 2 10.23 -5.91 -16.08
N ASP A 3 8.98 -5.45 -15.95
CA ASP A 3 8.49 -4.81 -14.73
C ASP A 3 8.65 -5.72 -13.51
N GLY A 4 9.12 -5.17 -12.40
CA GLY A 4 9.48 -5.89 -11.20
C GLY A 4 10.87 -6.57 -11.22
N GLN A 5 11.61 -6.50 -12.33
CA GLN A 5 12.98 -7.03 -12.40
C GLN A 5 13.92 -6.20 -11.52
N ILE A 6 14.63 -6.85 -10.61
CA ILE A 6 15.68 -6.21 -9.80
C ILE A 6 16.88 -5.91 -10.69
N ILE A 7 17.33 -4.65 -10.68
CA ILE A 7 18.50 -4.15 -11.43
C ILE A 7 19.72 -4.10 -10.51
N GLU A 8 19.52 -3.58 -9.27
CA GLU A 8 20.57 -3.42 -8.27
C GLU A 8 20.04 -3.82 -6.90
N ARG A 9 20.92 -4.39 -6.08
CA ARG A 9 20.62 -4.79 -4.71
C ARG A 9 21.81 -4.50 -3.81
N TYR A 10 21.60 -3.71 -2.76
CA TYR A 10 22.60 -3.38 -1.76
C TYR A 10 22.11 -3.74 -0.38
N VAL A 11 23.00 -4.23 0.48
CA VAL A 11 22.68 -4.46 1.89
C VAL A 11 22.36 -3.13 2.57
N PHE A 12 21.26 -3.10 3.32
CA PHE A 12 20.84 -1.94 4.10
C PHE A 12 20.83 -2.33 5.60
N PRO A 13 21.26 -1.43 6.52
CA PRO A 13 21.24 -1.72 7.95
C PRO A 13 19.86 -2.13 8.45
N SER A 14 19.77 -3.30 9.09
CA SER A 14 18.52 -3.82 9.61
C SER A 14 18.36 -3.50 11.10
N PRO A 15 17.21 -2.97 11.54
CA PRO A 15 16.90 -2.76 12.96
C PRO A 15 16.51 -4.05 13.70
N SER A 16 16.38 -5.18 12.97
CA SER A 16 16.06 -6.50 13.53
C SER A 16 17.18 -7.49 13.24
N PRO A 17 17.67 -8.23 14.26
CA PRO A 17 18.71 -9.23 14.05
C PRO A 17 18.26 -10.42 13.18
N ASN A 18 16.95 -10.65 13.08
CA ASN A 18 16.35 -11.78 12.36
C ASN A 18 15.89 -11.44 10.93
N VAL A 19 16.15 -10.22 10.47
CA VAL A 19 15.69 -9.73 9.15
C VAL A 19 16.88 -9.14 8.40
N ASN A 20 17.03 -9.52 7.14
CA ASN A 20 17.92 -8.84 6.20
C ASN A 20 17.15 -7.74 5.48
N LEU A 21 17.74 -6.54 5.39
CA LEU A 21 17.22 -5.44 4.59
C LEU A 21 18.11 -5.18 3.39
N PHE A 22 17.47 -4.82 2.28
CA PHE A 22 18.15 -4.47 1.04
C PHE A 22 17.54 -3.21 0.43
N MET A 23 18.38 -2.30 -0.01
CA MET A 23 18.01 -1.27 -0.95
C MET A 23 17.94 -1.90 -2.35
N ILE A 24 16.81 -1.78 -3.01
CA ILE A 24 16.56 -2.35 -4.33
C ILE A 24 16.36 -1.22 -5.34
N THR A 25 17.01 -1.34 -6.48
CA THR A 25 16.61 -0.64 -7.72
C THR A 25 15.92 -1.66 -8.61
N TYR A 26 14.70 -1.37 -9.07
CA TYR A 26 13.91 -2.27 -9.90
C TYR A 26 13.29 -1.53 -11.08
N TRP A 27 12.95 -2.26 -12.12
CA TRP A 27 12.32 -1.73 -13.33
C TRP A 27 10.82 -1.57 -13.13
N SER A 28 10.30 -0.40 -13.46
CA SER A 28 8.88 -0.07 -13.35
C SER A 28 8.46 0.84 -14.50
N SER A 29 7.69 0.30 -15.44
CA SER A 29 7.08 1.06 -16.53
C SER A 29 8.08 2.01 -17.24
N GLY A 30 9.24 1.48 -17.61
CA GLY A 30 10.30 2.24 -18.30
C GLY A 30 11.22 3.04 -17.38
N LEU A 31 11.08 2.97 -16.05
CA LEU A 31 11.85 3.74 -15.08
C LEU A 31 12.63 2.85 -14.12
N ARG A 32 13.76 3.36 -13.62
CA ARG A 32 14.53 2.79 -12.51
C ARG A 32 13.97 3.35 -11.20
N VAL A 33 13.19 2.55 -10.49
CA VAL A 33 12.55 2.94 -9.22
C VAL A 33 13.24 2.24 -8.04
N LYS A 34 13.21 2.86 -6.87
CA LYS A 34 13.86 2.31 -5.67
C LYS A 34 12.85 1.92 -4.61
N GLY A 35 13.24 0.96 -3.77
CA GLY A 35 12.46 0.50 -2.63
C GLY A 35 13.31 -0.27 -1.63
N LEU A 36 12.70 -0.65 -0.51
CA LEU A 36 13.32 -1.51 0.50
C LEU A 36 12.69 -2.91 0.45
N LEU A 37 13.54 -3.93 0.45
CA LEU A 37 13.16 -5.33 0.56
C LEU A 37 13.62 -5.87 1.92
N ALA A 38 12.68 -6.38 2.72
CA ALA A 38 12.96 -7.04 3.99
C ALA A 38 12.70 -8.55 3.84
N VAL A 39 13.69 -9.36 4.19
CA VAL A 39 13.65 -10.82 4.05
C VAL A 39 14.00 -11.47 5.39
N PRO A 40 13.17 -12.38 5.94
CA PRO A 40 13.54 -13.16 7.11
C PRO A 40 14.86 -13.92 6.88
N LYS A 41 15.74 -13.97 7.90
CA LYS A 41 17.01 -14.70 7.80
C LYS A 41 16.83 -16.20 7.79
N LYS A 42 15.82 -16.70 8.52
CA LYS A 42 15.50 -18.13 8.57
C LYS A 42 15.15 -18.63 7.16
N GLU A 43 15.61 -19.81 6.84
CA GLU A 43 15.23 -20.45 5.56
C GLU A 43 13.76 -20.86 5.60
N GLY A 44 13.10 -20.78 4.43
CA GLY A 44 11.68 -21.09 4.27
C GLY A 44 11.04 -20.37 3.11
N LEU A 45 9.84 -20.81 2.77
CA LEU A 45 8.91 -20.13 1.88
C LEU A 45 7.97 -19.27 2.73
N TYR A 46 7.74 -18.03 2.31
CA TYR A 46 7.01 -17.03 3.06
C TYR A 46 5.88 -16.42 2.25
N ASP A 47 4.87 -15.89 2.93
CA ASP A 47 3.93 -14.98 2.30
C ASP A 47 4.65 -13.70 1.87
N GLY A 48 4.28 -13.15 0.71
CA GLY A 48 4.74 -11.84 0.26
C GLY A 48 3.88 -10.72 0.84
N LEU A 49 4.49 -9.59 1.15
CA LEU A 49 3.76 -8.38 1.56
C LEU A 49 4.26 -7.16 0.78
N LEU A 50 3.40 -6.60 -0.04
CA LEU A 50 3.62 -5.31 -0.66
C LEU A 50 3.16 -4.21 0.29
N TYR A 51 4.11 -3.46 0.87
CA TYR A 51 3.84 -2.37 1.80
C TYR A 51 3.81 -1.02 1.07
N LEU A 52 2.67 -0.37 1.02
CA LEU A 52 2.43 0.87 0.30
C LEU A 52 2.25 2.04 1.28
N ARG A 53 3.22 2.96 1.27
CA ARG A 53 3.27 4.10 2.17
C ARG A 53 2.26 5.19 1.84
N GLY A 54 1.97 6.02 2.83
CA GLY A 54 1.23 7.27 2.64
C GLY A 54 2.08 8.45 2.21
N GLY A 55 1.47 9.64 2.24
CA GLY A 55 2.14 10.91 1.91
C GLY A 55 2.59 11.02 0.45
N ILE A 56 3.44 12.00 0.18
CA ILE A 56 4.06 12.25 -1.12
C ILE A 56 5.46 12.82 -0.92
N LYS A 57 6.42 12.48 -1.78
CA LYS A 57 7.83 12.90 -1.68
C LYS A 57 8.43 12.54 -0.32
N SER A 58 8.95 13.52 0.41
CA SER A 58 9.56 13.33 1.74
C SER A 58 8.56 13.07 2.87
N VAL A 59 7.25 13.24 2.64
CA VAL A 59 6.21 12.96 3.64
C VAL A 59 5.85 11.48 3.62
N GLY A 60 5.78 10.85 4.80
CA GLY A 60 5.37 9.44 4.94
C GLY A 60 6.38 8.43 4.40
N MET A 61 7.67 8.75 4.43
CA MET A 61 8.75 7.87 3.96
C MET A 61 8.65 6.45 4.54
N VAL A 62 9.04 5.45 3.75
CA VAL A 62 9.18 4.08 4.23
C VAL A 62 10.19 4.03 5.38
N ARG A 63 9.76 3.49 6.52
CA ARG A 63 10.60 3.34 7.70
C ARG A 63 11.16 1.92 7.76
N PRO A 64 12.50 1.73 7.79
CA PRO A 64 13.12 0.40 7.88
C PRO A 64 12.56 -0.45 9.03
N ALA A 65 12.34 0.16 10.20
CA ALA A 65 11.77 -0.52 11.36
C ALA A 65 10.34 -1.04 11.11
N ARG A 66 9.53 -0.34 10.31
CA ARG A 66 8.17 -0.76 9.98
C ARG A 66 8.17 -2.02 9.10
N ILE A 67 8.96 -2.04 8.03
CA ILE A 67 9.00 -3.21 7.14
C ILE A 67 9.71 -4.40 7.80
N ALA A 68 10.73 -4.15 8.64
CA ALA A 68 11.36 -5.20 9.44
C ALA A 68 10.39 -5.80 10.46
N GLN A 69 9.47 -5.01 11.02
CA GLN A 69 8.41 -5.50 11.90
C GLN A 69 7.51 -6.51 11.19
N PHE A 70 7.01 -6.20 9.99
CA PHE A 70 6.21 -7.13 9.19
C PHE A 70 7.03 -8.38 8.78
N ALA A 71 8.30 -8.20 8.43
CA ALA A 71 9.16 -9.32 8.09
C ALA A 71 9.41 -10.24 9.30
N SER A 72 9.47 -9.70 10.51
CA SER A 72 9.57 -10.49 11.75
C SER A 72 8.30 -11.30 12.05
N GLU A 73 7.17 -10.92 11.48
CA GLU A 73 5.91 -11.70 11.53
C GLU A 73 5.89 -12.82 10.45
N GLY A 74 6.97 -13.00 9.69
CA GLY A 74 7.10 -14.09 8.71
C GLY A 74 6.60 -13.73 7.32
N PHE A 75 6.90 -12.53 6.85
CA PHE A 75 6.67 -12.09 5.48
C PHE A 75 7.98 -11.70 4.79
N VAL A 76 8.07 -11.91 3.49
CA VAL A 76 9.00 -11.15 2.65
C VAL A 76 8.29 -9.85 2.28
N VAL A 77 8.85 -8.71 2.70
CA VAL A 77 8.18 -7.40 2.54
C VAL A 77 8.91 -6.56 1.51
N PHE A 78 8.21 -6.08 0.51
CA PHE A 78 8.72 -5.07 -0.41
C PHE A 78 7.94 -3.75 -0.24
N ALA A 79 8.68 -2.65 -0.12
CA ALA A 79 8.12 -1.30 0.06
C ALA A 79 8.74 -0.35 -0.97
N PRO A 80 8.05 -0.04 -2.08
CA PRO A 80 8.51 0.95 -3.05
C PRO A 80 8.55 2.35 -2.42
N PHE A 81 9.57 3.12 -2.78
CA PHE A 81 9.59 4.55 -2.44
C PHE A 81 8.73 5.39 -3.38
N TYR A 82 8.25 4.79 -4.44
CA TYR A 82 7.67 5.37 -5.65
C TYR A 82 8.67 6.21 -6.45
N ARG A 83 8.37 6.39 -7.74
CA ARG A 83 9.19 7.14 -8.70
C ARG A 83 9.56 8.54 -8.20
N GLY A 84 10.77 8.99 -8.53
CA GLY A 84 11.29 10.30 -8.12
C GLY A 84 11.77 10.38 -6.67
N ASN A 85 11.80 9.26 -5.92
CA ASN A 85 12.26 9.25 -4.53
C ASN A 85 13.57 8.47 -4.37
N GLN A 86 14.41 8.89 -3.40
CA GLN A 86 15.65 8.24 -3.01
C GLN A 86 16.62 7.97 -4.20
N GLY A 87 16.63 8.89 -5.17
CA GLY A 87 17.43 8.75 -6.39
C GLY A 87 16.84 7.82 -7.45
N GLY A 88 15.57 7.46 -7.34
CA GLY A 88 14.81 6.84 -8.41
C GLY A 88 14.36 7.85 -9.47
N GLU A 89 14.10 7.37 -10.69
CA GLU A 89 13.66 8.18 -11.82
C GLU A 89 12.17 8.56 -11.73
N GLY A 90 11.75 9.55 -12.52
CA GLY A 90 10.36 10.00 -12.64
C GLY A 90 9.88 10.91 -11.54
N ASN A 91 8.57 11.05 -11.38
CA ASN A 91 7.92 11.88 -10.37
C ASN A 91 6.61 11.25 -9.90
N GLU A 92 6.36 11.29 -8.58
CA GLU A 92 5.05 10.91 -8.01
C GLU A 92 3.96 11.86 -8.49
N ASP A 93 2.78 11.29 -8.78
CA ASP A 93 1.60 12.02 -9.22
C ASP A 93 0.32 11.66 -8.46
N PHE A 94 0.48 11.17 -7.22
CA PHE A 94 -0.59 10.94 -6.25
C PHE A 94 -1.64 9.93 -6.71
N ALA A 95 -1.23 8.68 -6.87
CA ALA A 95 -1.99 7.53 -7.36
C ALA A 95 -2.39 7.60 -8.85
N GLY A 96 -1.65 8.36 -9.63
CA GLY A 96 -1.70 8.32 -11.08
C GLY A 96 -0.75 7.26 -11.66
N LYS A 97 0.24 7.68 -12.44
CA LYS A 97 1.24 6.77 -13.02
C LYS A 97 2.17 6.14 -11.99
N ASP A 98 2.31 6.75 -10.81
CA ASP A 98 3.11 6.18 -9.72
C ASP A 98 2.51 4.88 -9.13
N ARG A 99 1.26 4.51 -9.49
CA ARG A 99 0.69 3.18 -9.19
C ARG A 99 1.43 2.04 -9.88
N GLU A 100 2.03 2.29 -11.03
CA GLU A 100 2.82 1.29 -11.78
C GLU A 100 3.99 0.78 -10.94
N ASP A 101 4.51 1.61 -10.01
CA ASP A 101 5.60 1.22 -9.13
C ASP A 101 5.13 0.18 -8.08
N ALA A 102 3.87 0.26 -7.68
CA ALA A 102 3.25 -0.75 -6.82
C ALA A 102 2.95 -2.03 -7.63
N PHE A 103 2.45 -1.91 -8.86
CA PHE A 103 2.20 -3.04 -9.76
C PHE A 103 3.49 -3.82 -10.03
N SER A 104 4.57 -3.11 -10.36
CA SER A 104 5.89 -3.70 -10.57
C SER A 104 6.49 -4.28 -9.28
N GLY A 105 6.20 -3.66 -8.13
CA GLY A 105 6.57 -4.18 -6.82
C GLY A 105 5.86 -5.48 -6.45
N PHE A 106 4.62 -5.67 -6.88
CA PHE A 106 3.90 -6.93 -6.76
C PHE A 106 4.57 -8.03 -7.60
N GLU A 107 4.93 -7.74 -8.85
CA GLU A 107 5.66 -8.66 -9.72
C GLU A 107 7.05 -9.02 -9.17
N LEU A 108 7.73 -8.06 -8.50
CA LEU A 108 9.01 -8.32 -7.84
C LEU A 108 8.85 -9.37 -6.73
N LEU A 109 7.81 -9.26 -5.91
CA LEU A 109 7.51 -10.25 -4.87
C LEU A 109 7.17 -11.60 -5.47
N LYS A 110 6.35 -11.63 -6.51
CA LYS A 110 5.93 -12.87 -7.20
C LYS A 110 7.10 -13.67 -7.76
N ARG A 111 8.18 -12.99 -8.14
CA ARG A 111 9.42 -13.62 -8.65
C ARG A 111 10.46 -13.90 -7.58
N ASN A 112 10.22 -13.50 -6.34
CA ASN A 112 11.19 -13.74 -5.28
C ASN A 112 11.18 -15.21 -4.85
N PRO A 113 12.33 -15.93 -4.89
CA PRO A 113 12.37 -17.37 -4.62
C PRO A 113 12.00 -17.76 -3.18
N LYS A 114 11.93 -16.78 -2.26
CA LYS A 114 11.47 -17.01 -0.88
C LYS A 114 9.99 -16.65 -0.67
N VAL A 115 9.27 -16.29 -1.73
CA VAL A 115 7.85 -15.91 -1.67
C VAL A 115 7.00 -16.99 -2.34
N ASP A 116 5.93 -17.39 -1.67
CA ASP A 116 4.86 -18.17 -2.30
C ASP A 116 4.07 -17.21 -3.23
N PRO A 117 4.11 -17.42 -4.56
CA PRO A 117 3.51 -16.50 -5.52
C PRO A 117 1.97 -16.42 -5.41
N ASP A 118 1.32 -17.40 -4.80
CA ASP A 118 -0.12 -17.43 -4.59
C ASP A 118 -0.53 -16.78 -3.25
N ARG A 119 0.44 -16.34 -2.46
CA ARG A 119 0.24 -15.77 -1.11
C ARG A 119 0.87 -14.39 -0.98
N ILE A 120 0.51 -13.48 -1.89
CA ILE A 120 0.97 -12.09 -1.88
C ILE A 120 -0.15 -11.19 -1.39
N HIS A 121 0.09 -10.55 -0.25
CA HIS A 121 -0.80 -9.61 0.39
C HIS A 121 -0.37 -8.17 0.12
N ILE A 122 -1.33 -7.23 0.17
CA ILE A 122 -1.06 -5.82 -0.06
C ILE A 122 -1.50 -5.03 1.18
N PHE A 123 -0.61 -4.19 1.70
CA PHE A 123 -0.89 -3.34 2.85
C PHE A 123 -0.72 -1.88 2.47
N GLY A 124 -1.76 -1.07 2.65
CA GLY A 124 -1.75 0.36 2.40
C GLY A 124 -2.06 1.18 3.65
N PHE A 125 -1.24 2.20 3.91
CA PHE A 125 -1.47 3.17 4.97
C PHE A 125 -1.71 4.56 4.38
N SER A 126 -2.77 5.27 4.83
CA SER A 126 -3.07 6.63 4.37
C SER A 126 -3.27 6.67 2.84
N ARG A 127 -2.55 7.51 2.08
CA ARG A 127 -2.54 7.44 0.60
C ARG A 127 -2.22 6.02 0.08
N GLY A 128 -1.45 5.24 0.82
CA GLY A 128 -1.19 3.84 0.47
C GLY A 128 -2.45 2.98 0.35
N GLY A 129 -3.57 3.39 0.95
CA GLY A 129 -4.86 2.71 0.80
C GLY A 129 -5.37 2.71 -0.63
N VAL A 130 -5.34 3.88 -1.29
CA VAL A 130 -5.72 3.99 -2.71
C VAL A 130 -4.77 3.18 -3.60
N MET A 131 -3.46 3.24 -3.30
CA MET A 131 -2.45 2.46 -4.03
C MET A 131 -2.69 0.95 -3.87
N ALA A 132 -3.01 0.48 -2.66
CA ALA A 132 -3.24 -0.92 -2.35
C ALA A 132 -4.47 -1.48 -3.07
N LEU A 133 -5.59 -0.75 -3.01
CA LEU A 133 -6.82 -1.16 -3.68
C LEU A 133 -6.66 -1.17 -5.21
N LEU A 134 -6.06 -0.13 -5.80
CA LEU A 134 -5.80 -0.10 -7.24
C LEU A 134 -4.84 -1.21 -7.69
N THR A 135 -3.83 -1.54 -6.86
CA THR A 135 -2.93 -2.67 -7.16
C THR A 135 -3.68 -4.00 -7.13
N ALA A 136 -4.53 -4.24 -6.14
CA ALA A 136 -5.30 -5.48 -6.05
C ALA A 136 -6.35 -5.62 -7.16
N ILE A 137 -6.94 -4.50 -7.61
CA ILE A 137 -7.87 -4.45 -8.75
C ILE A 137 -7.14 -4.82 -10.05
N GLU A 138 -5.92 -4.33 -10.25
CA GLU A 138 -5.10 -4.62 -11.42
C GLU A 138 -4.57 -6.05 -11.41
N LYS A 139 -4.04 -6.50 -10.27
CA LYS A 139 -3.31 -7.78 -10.14
C LYS A 139 -4.20 -8.99 -9.85
N ARG A 140 -5.46 -8.85 -9.60
CA ARG A 140 -6.50 -9.88 -9.41
C ARG A 140 -6.14 -11.15 -8.62
N ASP A 141 -4.86 -11.51 -8.55
CA ASP A 141 -4.28 -12.65 -7.84
C ASP A 141 -3.64 -12.27 -6.48
N ALA A 142 -3.93 -11.07 -5.98
CA ALA A 142 -3.57 -10.72 -4.61
C ALA A 142 -4.35 -11.58 -3.60
N ALA A 143 -3.67 -12.10 -2.59
CA ALA A 143 -4.28 -12.94 -1.57
C ALA A 143 -5.21 -12.16 -0.62
N SER A 144 -4.87 -10.90 -0.31
CA SER A 144 -5.74 -9.98 0.45
C SER A 144 -5.22 -8.54 0.40
N VAL A 145 -6.08 -7.60 0.82
CA VAL A 145 -5.71 -6.18 0.98
C VAL A 145 -6.00 -5.73 2.41
N VAL A 146 -5.07 -4.99 3.01
CA VAL A 146 -5.27 -4.23 4.25
C VAL A 146 -5.23 -2.75 3.93
N SER A 147 -6.31 -2.01 4.23
CA SER A 147 -6.39 -0.56 4.14
C SER A 147 -6.46 0.02 5.55
N TRP A 148 -5.37 0.62 6.03
CA TRP A 148 -5.32 1.23 7.35
C TRP A 148 -5.29 2.75 7.26
N GLY A 149 -6.35 3.42 7.78
CA GLY A 149 -6.55 4.87 7.64
C GLY A 149 -6.44 5.29 6.18
N GLY A 150 -6.92 4.43 5.26
CA GLY A 150 -6.66 4.52 3.84
C GLY A 150 -7.54 5.51 3.12
N VAL A 151 -6.94 6.29 2.22
CA VAL A 151 -7.68 7.05 1.19
C VAL A 151 -8.34 6.05 0.24
N THR A 152 -9.61 6.29 -0.09
CA THR A 152 -10.41 5.44 -0.98
C THR A 152 -11.16 6.22 -2.05
N ASP A 153 -11.24 7.55 -1.86
CA ASP A 153 -11.94 8.50 -2.72
C ASP A 153 -11.12 9.78 -2.84
N MET A 154 -10.70 10.12 -4.05
CA MET A 154 -9.81 11.27 -4.30
C MET A 154 -10.56 12.60 -4.33
N GLU A 155 -11.85 12.59 -4.70
CA GLU A 155 -12.69 13.78 -4.63
C GLU A 155 -12.96 14.15 -3.17
N LEU A 156 -13.34 13.18 -2.34
CA LEU A 156 -13.50 13.37 -0.89
C LEU A 156 -12.20 13.91 -0.26
N THR A 157 -11.04 13.34 -0.62
CA THR A 157 -9.74 13.86 -0.15
C THR A 157 -9.56 15.33 -0.54
N TYR A 158 -9.90 15.71 -1.77
CA TYR A 158 -9.78 17.10 -2.21
C TYR A 158 -10.72 18.03 -1.45
N GLU A 159 -11.93 17.56 -1.11
CA GLU A 159 -12.92 18.36 -0.35
C GLU A 159 -12.50 18.56 1.09
N GLU A 160 -12.07 17.50 1.77
CA GLU A 160 -11.72 17.52 3.19
C GLU A 160 -10.35 18.17 3.46
N ARG A 161 -9.35 17.92 2.61
CA ARG A 161 -7.96 18.34 2.82
C ARG A 161 -7.63 19.61 2.04
N LYS A 162 -8.13 20.74 2.55
CA LYS A 162 -7.89 22.08 1.95
C LYS A 162 -6.39 22.39 1.80
N ASP A 163 -5.57 21.92 2.74
CA ASP A 163 -4.10 22.03 2.74
C ASP A 163 -3.44 21.28 1.57
N LEU A 164 -4.03 20.18 1.10
CA LEU A 164 -3.52 19.40 -0.03
C LEU A 164 -3.97 19.88 -1.41
N ARG A 165 -5.00 20.74 -1.50
CA ARG A 165 -5.61 21.15 -2.78
C ARG A 165 -4.61 21.74 -3.78
N ARG A 166 -3.65 22.56 -3.30
CA ARG A 166 -2.62 23.16 -4.18
C ARG A 166 -1.73 22.08 -4.79
N MET A 167 -1.31 21.13 -3.97
CA MET A 167 -0.50 19.98 -4.40
C MET A 167 -1.31 19.10 -5.37
N MET A 168 -2.53 18.72 -5.01
CA MET A 168 -3.39 17.87 -5.84
C MET A 168 -3.67 18.51 -7.21
N LYS A 169 -4.04 19.80 -7.26
CA LYS A 169 -4.23 20.50 -8.54
C LYS A 169 -2.98 20.49 -9.42
N ARG A 170 -1.79 20.61 -8.82
CA ARG A 170 -0.53 20.60 -9.56
C ARG A 170 -0.20 19.21 -10.12
N VAL A 171 -0.36 18.15 -9.33
CA VAL A 171 0.06 16.80 -9.74
C VAL A 171 -1.00 16.06 -10.54
N ILE A 172 -2.30 16.35 -10.32
CA ILE A 172 -3.42 15.74 -11.03
C ILE A 172 -3.79 16.52 -12.31
N GLY A 173 -3.42 17.81 -12.37
CA GLY A 173 -3.68 18.68 -13.53
C GLY A 173 -4.87 19.64 -13.36
N GLY A 174 -5.57 19.61 -12.22
CA GLY A 174 -6.71 20.52 -11.95
C GLY A 174 -7.50 20.13 -10.70
N SER A 175 -8.61 20.82 -10.48
CA SER A 175 -9.61 20.44 -9.46
C SER A 175 -10.52 19.32 -9.99
N PRO A 176 -11.29 18.61 -9.12
CA PRO A 176 -12.27 17.62 -9.55
C PRO A 176 -13.27 18.16 -10.59
N LYS A 177 -13.70 19.40 -10.46
CA LYS A 177 -14.58 20.06 -11.45
C LYS A 177 -13.92 20.27 -12.81
N LYS A 178 -12.59 20.52 -12.85
CA LYS A 178 -11.84 20.79 -14.08
C LYS A 178 -11.40 19.52 -14.80
N VAL A 179 -11.02 18.51 -14.06
CA VAL A 179 -10.48 17.24 -14.57
C VAL A 179 -11.12 16.03 -13.85
N PRO A 180 -12.46 15.84 -13.94
CA PRO A 180 -13.18 14.84 -13.17
C PRO A 180 -12.69 13.40 -13.45
N GLU A 181 -12.35 13.08 -14.70
CA GLU A 181 -11.91 11.74 -15.08
C GLU A 181 -10.56 11.37 -14.44
N GLU A 182 -9.69 12.35 -14.20
CA GLU A 182 -8.41 12.13 -13.51
C GLU A 182 -8.61 11.76 -12.03
N TYR A 183 -9.64 12.31 -11.38
CA TYR A 183 -10.01 11.94 -10.01
C TYR A 183 -10.70 10.58 -9.96
N LYS A 184 -11.64 10.30 -10.86
CA LYS A 184 -12.29 8.99 -10.98
C LYS A 184 -11.27 7.88 -11.22
N TRP A 185 -10.35 8.08 -12.17
CA TRP A 185 -9.31 7.13 -12.50
C TRP A 185 -8.41 6.78 -11.30
N ARG A 186 -8.24 7.72 -10.36
CA ARG A 186 -7.48 7.54 -9.11
C ARG A 186 -8.32 7.02 -7.95
N THR A 187 -9.62 6.86 -8.10
CA THR A 187 -10.55 6.52 -7.02
C THR A 187 -10.96 5.05 -7.10
N PRO A 188 -10.42 4.15 -6.27
CA PRO A 188 -10.67 2.71 -6.37
C PRO A 188 -12.12 2.32 -6.16
N ILE A 189 -12.93 3.11 -5.43
CA ILE A 189 -14.36 2.81 -5.19
C ILE A 189 -15.13 2.60 -6.50
N TYR A 190 -14.73 3.27 -7.58
CA TYR A 190 -15.38 3.14 -8.89
C TYR A 190 -14.98 1.87 -9.67
N HIS A 191 -14.02 1.09 -9.18
CA HIS A 191 -13.45 -0.05 -9.89
C HIS A 191 -13.47 -1.36 -9.07
N LEU A 192 -14.15 -1.35 -7.90
CA LEU A 192 -14.16 -2.48 -6.95
C LEU A 192 -14.85 -3.75 -7.47
N GLU A 193 -15.63 -3.68 -8.54
CA GLU A 193 -16.18 -4.86 -9.21
C GLU A 193 -15.09 -5.84 -9.65
N ASN A 194 -13.91 -5.32 -10.03
CA ASN A 194 -12.76 -6.12 -10.47
C ASN A 194 -11.89 -6.65 -9.32
N LEU A 195 -12.19 -6.27 -8.07
CA LEU A 195 -11.45 -6.76 -6.91
C LEU A 195 -11.80 -8.23 -6.62
N CYS A 196 -10.80 -9.11 -6.54
CA CYS A 196 -10.99 -10.55 -6.37
C CYS A 196 -10.65 -11.07 -4.97
N CYS A 197 -9.99 -10.28 -4.12
CA CYS A 197 -9.52 -10.71 -2.80
C CYS A 197 -10.27 -10.05 -1.63
N PRO A 198 -10.21 -10.64 -0.42
CA PRO A 198 -10.79 -10.04 0.79
C PRO A 198 -10.07 -8.74 1.20
N VAL A 199 -10.82 -7.84 1.81
CA VAL A 199 -10.33 -6.54 2.30
C VAL A 199 -10.49 -6.45 3.81
N LEU A 200 -9.42 -6.03 4.50
CA LEU A 200 -9.46 -5.59 5.88
C LEU A 200 -9.37 -4.06 5.92
N ILE A 201 -10.34 -3.41 6.53
CA ILE A 201 -10.37 -1.97 6.78
C ILE A 201 -10.05 -1.72 8.26
N ILE A 202 -8.97 -0.96 8.54
CA ILE A 202 -8.60 -0.52 9.89
C ILE A 202 -8.69 1.00 9.92
N HIS A 203 -9.52 1.58 10.82
CA HIS A 203 -9.67 3.04 10.85
C HIS A 203 -9.93 3.58 12.26
N GLY A 204 -9.35 4.76 12.55
CA GLY A 204 -9.59 5.51 13.77
C GLY A 204 -10.76 6.49 13.58
N GLY A 205 -11.73 6.50 14.52
CA GLY A 205 -12.90 7.36 14.43
C GLY A 205 -12.60 8.86 14.57
N LYS A 206 -11.43 9.20 15.15
CA LYS A 206 -10.95 10.59 15.30
C LYS A 206 -9.85 10.94 14.29
N ASP A 207 -9.78 10.22 13.19
CA ASP A 207 -8.80 10.49 12.13
C ASP A 207 -9.14 11.81 11.41
N GLN A 208 -8.23 12.79 11.51
CA GLN A 208 -8.35 14.11 10.88
C GLN A 208 -7.54 14.24 9.57
N ASN A 209 -6.72 13.24 9.25
CA ASN A 209 -5.95 13.22 8.01
C ASN A 209 -6.69 12.55 6.86
N VAL A 210 -7.40 11.46 7.19
CA VAL A 210 -8.29 10.71 6.30
C VAL A 210 -9.53 10.41 7.13
N SER A 211 -10.65 11.06 6.84
CA SER A 211 -11.85 10.89 7.64
C SER A 211 -12.35 9.44 7.60
N ILE A 212 -13.06 9.01 8.63
CA ILE A 212 -13.65 7.68 8.69
C ILE A 212 -14.68 7.46 7.56
N GLU A 213 -15.16 8.52 6.95
CA GLU A 213 -16.06 8.45 5.79
C GLU A 213 -15.45 7.68 4.61
N HIS A 214 -14.13 7.77 4.41
CA HIS A 214 -13.41 6.94 3.45
C HIS A 214 -13.61 5.44 3.70
N ALA A 215 -13.55 5.02 4.97
CA ALA A 215 -13.73 3.63 5.35
C ALA A 215 -15.19 3.18 5.19
N TYR A 216 -16.15 4.03 5.58
CA TYR A 216 -17.59 3.72 5.45
C TYR A 216 -18.02 3.61 3.98
N ARG A 217 -17.56 4.50 3.10
CA ARG A 217 -17.82 4.42 1.66
C ARG A 217 -17.23 3.14 1.06
N LEU A 218 -16.00 2.79 1.43
CA LEU A 218 -15.36 1.56 0.96
C LEU A 218 -16.13 0.32 1.44
N GLU A 219 -16.44 0.24 2.73
CA GLU A 219 -17.20 -0.88 3.31
C GLU A 219 -18.56 -1.05 2.63
N LYS A 220 -19.30 0.06 2.50
CA LYS A 220 -20.63 0.07 1.86
C LYS A 220 -20.52 -0.49 0.43
N ARG A 221 -19.59 0.04 -0.36
CA ARG A 221 -19.44 -0.37 -1.76
C ARG A 221 -18.99 -1.82 -1.91
N LEU A 222 -18.09 -2.30 -1.06
CA LEU A 222 -17.69 -3.71 -1.05
C LEU A 222 -18.86 -4.64 -0.72
N LYS A 223 -19.70 -4.28 0.27
CA LYS A 223 -20.89 -5.05 0.64
C LYS A 223 -21.94 -5.06 -0.50
N GLU A 224 -22.20 -3.92 -1.14
CA GLU A 224 -23.10 -3.83 -2.30
C GLU A 224 -22.67 -4.75 -3.46
N LEU A 225 -21.35 -4.92 -3.63
CA LEU A 225 -20.76 -5.80 -4.64
C LEU A 225 -20.59 -7.26 -4.19
N GLY A 226 -21.04 -7.62 -2.98
CA GLY A 226 -20.88 -8.97 -2.43
C GLY A 226 -19.43 -9.36 -2.14
N LYS A 227 -18.51 -8.39 -2.00
CA LYS A 227 -17.09 -8.65 -1.72
C LYS A 227 -16.85 -8.95 -0.26
N ARG A 228 -15.87 -9.81 0.03
CA ARG A 228 -15.47 -10.14 1.42
C ARG A 228 -14.78 -8.95 2.07
N VAL A 229 -15.37 -8.40 3.15
CA VAL A 229 -14.83 -7.26 3.90
C VAL A 229 -14.87 -7.52 5.40
N THR A 230 -13.78 -7.20 6.07
CA THR A 230 -13.63 -7.18 7.53
C THR A 230 -13.31 -5.76 7.96
N THR A 231 -13.91 -5.29 9.05
CA THR A 231 -13.70 -3.92 9.53
C THR A 231 -13.27 -3.92 10.99
N TRP A 232 -12.22 -3.14 11.31
CA TRP A 232 -11.75 -2.86 12.66
C TRP A 232 -11.78 -1.36 12.88
N TYR A 233 -12.86 -0.86 13.47
CA TYR A 233 -13.06 0.54 13.79
C TYR A 233 -12.70 0.84 15.22
N PHE A 234 -11.94 1.93 15.44
CA PHE A 234 -11.49 2.38 16.76
C PHE A 234 -11.97 3.80 17.03
N PRO A 235 -13.14 3.98 17.66
CA PRO A 235 -13.81 5.30 17.78
C PRO A 235 -12.95 6.40 18.39
N ASN A 236 -12.02 6.03 19.28
CA ASN A 236 -11.19 6.98 20.02
C ASN A 236 -9.79 7.21 19.44
N PHE A 237 -9.42 6.54 18.33
CA PHE A 237 -8.09 6.65 17.77
C PHE A 237 -8.06 7.64 16.58
N THR A 238 -6.90 8.28 16.44
CA THR A 238 -6.58 9.21 15.35
C THR A 238 -5.90 8.45 14.19
N HIS A 239 -5.36 9.16 13.20
CA HIS A 239 -4.60 8.59 12.08
C HIS A 239 -3.42 7.71 12.52
N TYR A 240 -2.73 8.15 13.58
CA TYR A 240 -1.61 7.42 14.18
C TYR A 240 -2.05 6.79 15.50
N PHE A 241 -2.17 5.48 15.52
CA PHE A 241 -2.52 4.75 16.75
C PHE A 241 -1.39 4.81 17.78
N PRO A 242 -1.71 4.78 19.08
CA PRO A 242 -0.69 4.72 20.13
C PRO A 242 0.29 3.56 19.91
N PRO A 243 1.59 3.71 20.26
CA PRO A 243 2.63 2.73 19.89
C PRO A 243 2.32 1.28 20.26
N ALA A 244 1.77 1.02 21.44
CA ALA A 244 1.40 -0.33 21.88
C ALA A 244 0.29 -0.91 21.00
N MET A 245 -0.77 -0.11 20.74
CA MET A 245 -1.88 -0.54 19.88
C MET A 245 -1.43 -0.68 18.42
N ASN A 246 -0.55 0.21 17.95
CA ASN A 246 0.00 0.12 16.61
C ASN A 246 0.76 -1.21 16.40
N ARG A 247 1.60 -1.63 17.36
CA ARG A 247 2.27 -2.94 17.32
C ARG A 247 1.26 -4.10 17.30
N LYS A 248 0.28 -4.07 18.19
CA LYS A 248 -0.79 -5.09 18.25
C LYS A 248 -1.52 -5.19 16.91
N MET A 249 -1.88 -4.06 16.30
CA MET A 249 -2.59 -4.06 15.01
C MET A 249 -1.74 -4.60 13.86
N VAL A 250 -0.43 -4.36 13.86
CA VAL A 250 0.47 -4.98 12.87
C VAL A 250 0.42 -6.50 13.03
N THR A 251 0.64 -7.04 14.23
CA THR A 251 0.58 -8.49 14.47
C THR A 251 -0.79 -9.07 14.11
N SER A 252 -1.89 -8.42 14.54
CA SER A 252 -3.26 -8.88 14.23
C SER A 252 -3.55 -8.84 12.72
N SER A 253 -3.10 -7.81 12.00
CA SER A 253 -3.27 -7.75 10.54
C SER A 253 -2.45 -8.81 9.81
N CYS A 254 -1.25 -9.13 10.31
CA CYS A 254 -0.44 -10.24 9.79
C CYS A 254 -1.15 -11.59 9.98
N GLN A 255 -1.71 -11.84 11.16
CA GLN A 255 -2.50 -13.04 11.43
C GLN A 255 -3.74 -13.12 10.52
N TRP A 256 -4.46 -12.00 10.36
CA TRP A 256 -5.62 -11.94 9.47
C TRP A 256 -5.22 -12.26 8.02
N MET A 257 -4.13 -11.66 7.50
CA MET A 257 -3.63 -11.93 6.15
C MET A 257 -3.30 -13.41 5.95
N LYS A 258 -2.53 -14.02 6.87
CA LYS A 258 -2.14 -15.44 6.80
C LYS A 258 -3.32 -16.40 6.77
N ASN A 259 -4.45 -16.01 7.36
CA ASN A 259 -5.68 -16.80 7.38
C ASN A 259 -6.51 -16.65 6.10
N GLN A 260 -6.10 -15.80 5.14
CA GLN A 260 -6.77 -15.68 3.85
C GLN A 260 -6.20 -16.74 2.90
N VAL A 261 -7.00 -17.73 2.59
CA VAL A 261 -6.68 -18.74 1.59
C VAL A 261 -7.31 -18.29 0.27
N LEU A 262 -6.56 -18.38 -0.82
CA LEU A 262 -7.13 -18.20 -2.17
C LEU A 262 -8.16 -19.32 -2.37
N SER A 263 -9.42 -18.93 -2.55
CA SER A 263 -10.55 -19.82 -2.86
C SER A 263 -10.70 -19.99 -4.35
#